data_b85613965fec6aefb64a96bc05be4833
#
_entry.id   b85613965fec6aefb64a96bc05be4833
#
_cell.length_a   1.000
_cell.length_b   1.000
_cell.length_c   1.000
_cell.angle_alpha   90.00
_cell.angle_beta   90.00
_cell.angle_gamma   90.00
#
_symmetry.space_group_name_H-M   'P 1'
#
loop_
_entity.id
_entity.type
_entity.pdbx_description
1 polymer ?
#
loop_
_entity_poly.entity_id
_entity_poly.type
_entity_poly.pdbx_seq_one_letter_code
_entity_poly.pdbx_strand_id
1 'polypeptide(L)'
;MDDSFVIRIHAGENDSLRDNVYNSIRCVEESLEMNQKMPHVRIGHGLYTANLSTVKGKAFLEYLKEKDVVLEFQITSNVRLNNLSDLSKHPLKQYLHAGVDCVQGSDGGALYGTNSIDEQLSLEKILQLTNDDLAKMCESEKKIIAFSMHAFIEKKKKLEHALKTSSMETLYAERMQSYHVDDLSKDTSEIYDSSIVFKDKIVPLPTDKFPVIIAGGSFNNDTHITKTRKEYCALIDTLIEKCDPDKVVFVIGASLKGYEKYLLDHAKKFEIFAFVPATISKARLHALQRCNVSIRVAIEPSSMGIYKSIAYEIFKRNASVLLALDGNSSVVNLVQEAKNAKYSCRIFVNPHCKMLKKKADSLLGYVTLLQDSNNEEDVLKYIHA
;
A
#
# COMPACT_ATOMS: atom_id res chain seq x y z
N MET A 1 -13.47 -9.13 -19.52
CA MET A 1 -13.09 -7.70 -19.41
C MET A 1 -13.68 -6.98 -20.61
N ASP A 2 -14.18 -5.76 -20.46
CA ASP A 2 -14.73 -4.96 -21.57
C ASP A 2 -13.60 -4.58 -22.54
N ASP A 3 -13.80 -4.76 -23.85
CA ASP A 3 -12.80 -4.43 -24.92
C ASP A 3 -12.40 -2.93 -24.91
N SER A 4 -13.17 -2.09 -24.22
CA SER A 4 -12.88 -0.66 -24.04
C SER A 4 -12.04 -0.34 -22.80
N PHE A 5 -11.58 -1.34 -22.06
CA PHE A 5 -10.80 -1.14 -20.85
C PHE A 5 -9.36 -0.76 -21.20
N VAL A 6 -8.87 0.31 -20.60
CA VAL A 6 -7.49 0.79 -20.74
C VAL A 6 -6.79 0.64 -19.39
N ILE A 7 -5.67 -0.05 -19.39
CA ILE A 7 -4.81 -0.21 -18.21
C ILE A 7 -3.65 0.78 -18.32
N ARG A 8 -3.47 1.64 -17.32
CA ARG A 8 -2.28 2.46 -17.18
C ARG A 8 -1.45 1.96 -16.00
N ILE A 9 -0.19 1.63 -16.26
CA ILE A 9 0.74 1.07 -15.27
C ILE A 9 1.99 1.95 -15.24
N HIS A 10 2.46 2.33 -14.05
CA HIS A 10 3.76 2.97 -13.89
C HIS A 10 4.84 1.90 -13.74
N ALA A 11 5.75 1.82 -14.70
CA ALA A 11 6.83 0.86 -14.72
C ALA A 11 8.06 1.38 -15.49
N GLY A 12 9.23 0.87 -15.13
CA GLY A 12 10.49 1.28 -15.76
C GLY A 12 10.99 2.65 -15.32
N GLU A 13 10.54 3.16 -14.19
CA GLU A 13 10.97 4.43 -13.63
C GLU A 13 12.34 4.34 -12.94
N ASN A 14 12.69 3.16 -12.43
CA ASN A 14 13.91 2.93 -11.66
C ASN A 14 14.85 1.98 -12.39
N ASP A 15 16.13 2.34 -12.46
CA ASP A 15 17.20 1.54 -13.12
C ASP A 15 17.40 0.15 -12.50
N SER A 16 17.14 0.00 -11.20
CA SER A 16 17.23 -1.30 -10.50
C SER A 16 16.13 -2.29 -10.89
N LEU A 17 15.10 -1.86 -11.62
CA LEU A 17 13.90 -2.63 -11.93
C LEU A 17 13.63 -2.69 -13.44
N ARG A 18 14.68 -2.98 -14.23
CA ARG A 18 14.64 -2.97 -15.71
C ARG A 18 13.67 -3.95 -16.35
N ASP A 19 13.30 -5.03 -15.67
CA ASP A 19 12.34 -6.00 -16.19
C ASP A 19 10.89 -5.66 -15.83
N ASN A 20 10.63 -4.58 -15.07
CA ASN A 20 9.29 -4.24 -14.61
C ASN A 20 8.32 -3.93 -15.75
N VAL A 21 8.76 -3.27 -16.81
CA VAL A 21 7.88 -2.99 -17.97
C VAL A 21 7.42 -4.30 -18.60
N TYR A 22 8.35 -5.19 -18.91
CA TYR A 22 8.05 -6.51 -19.48
C TYR A 22 7.16 -7.33 -18.55
N ASN A 23 7.50 -7.41 -17.26
CA ASN A 23 6.75 -8.16 -16.27
C ASN A 23 5.33 -7.61 -16.08
N SER A 24 5.15 -6.29 -16.12
CA SER A 24 3.82 -5.66 -16.01
C SER A 24 2.91 -6.05 -17.17
N ILE A 25 3.42 -6.04 -18.40
CA ILE A 25 2.66 -6.45 -19.58
C ILE A 25 2.32 -7.94 -19.49
N ARG A 26 3.29 -8.78 -19.11
CA ARG A 26 3.08 -10.20 -18.89
C ARG A 26 2.04 -10.50 -17.81
N CYS A 27 2.04 -9.78 -16.71
CA CYS A 27 0.99 -9.92 -15.69
C CYS A 27 -0.40 -9.64 -16.25
N VAL A 28 -0.54 -8.65 -17.14
CA VAL A 28 -1.81 -8.40 -17.82
C VAL A 28 -2.19 -9.59 -18.71
N GLU A 29 -1.28 -10.08 -19.54
CA GLU A 29 -1.52 -11.24 -20.41
C GLU A 29 -1.92 -12.48 -19.61
N GLU A 30 -1.17 -12.80 -18.56
CA GLU A 30 -1.41 -13.99 -17.72
C GLU A 30 -2.71 -13.91 -16.90
N SER A 31 -3.28 -12.72 -16.76
CA SER A 31 -4.55 -12.49 -16.08
C SER A 31 -5.76 -12.62 -17.02
N LEU A 32 -5.55 -12.78 -18.33
CA LEU A 32 -6.63 -12.89 -19.29
C LEU A 32 -7.25 -14.29 -19.27
N GLU A 33 -8.56 -14.35 -19.39
CA GLU A 33 -9.28 -15.59 -19.60
C GLU A 33 -9.08 -16.12 -21.04
N MET A 34 -9.35 -17.40 -21.24
CA MET A 34 -9.27 -18.02 -22.57
C MET A 34 -10.15 -17.27 -23.55
N ASN A 35 -9.58 -16.84 -24.68
CA ASN A 35 -10.21 -16.02 -25.74
C ASN A 35 -10.50 -14.55 -25.37
N GLN A 36 -10.00 -14.06 -24.25
CA GLN A 36 -10.07 -12.64 -23.92
C GLN A 36 -8.99 -11.87 -24.68
N LYS A 37 -9.36 -10.78 -25.35
CA LYS A 37 -8.40 -9.88 -26.00
C LYS A 37 -7.61 -9.08 -24.96
N MET A 38 -6.36 -8.83 -25.27
CA MET A 38 -5.54 -7.94 -24.46
C MET A 38 -6.14 -6.53 -24.46
N PRO A 39 -6.36 -5.93 -23.28
CA PRO A 39 -6.78 -4.53 -23.21
C PRO A 39 -5.68 -3.61 -23.70
N HIS A 40 -6.03 -2.36 -24.03
CA HIS A 40 -5.01 -1.36 -24.31
C HIS A 40 -4.16 -1.09 -23.06
N VAL A 41 -2.86 -1.29 -23.17
CA VAL A 41 -1.90 -1.07 -22.08
C VAL A 41 -1.08 0.17 -22.35
N ARG A 42 -1.06 1.07 -21.36
CA ARG A 42 -0.25 2.28 -21.36
C ARG A 42 0.73 2.22 -20.20
N ILE A 43 2.02 2.27 -20.50
CA ILE A 43 3.10 2.23 -19.50
C ILE A 43 3.61 3.64 -19.26
N GLY A 44 3.39 4.15 -18.05
CA GLY A 44 4.01 5.40 -17.60
C GLY A 44 5.49 5.18 -17.28
N HIS A 45 6.31 6.13 -17.64
CA HIS A 45 7.77 6.21 -17.60
C HIS A 45 8.48 5.39 -18.67
N GLY A 46 8.49 4.07 -18.65
CA GLY A 46 9.20 3.25 -19.64
C GLY A 46 10.69 3.59 -19.82
N LEU A 47 11.29 4.32 -18.85
CA LEU A 47 12.64 4.89 -18.95
C LEU A 47 13.73 3.82 -18.92
N TYR A 48 13.60 2.87 -18.00
CA TYR A 48 14.56 1.79 -17.82
C TYR A 48 13.96 0.44 -18.20
N THR A 49 14.53 -0.13 -19.25
CA THR A 49 14.18 -1.46 -19.76
C THR A 49 15.46 -2.22 -20.15
N ALA A 50 15.34 -3.34 -20.84
CA ALA A 50 16.47 -4.01 -21.45
C ALA A 50 17.18 -3.04 -22.41
N ASN A 51 18.51 -3.17 -22.54
CA ASN A 51 19.25 -2.37 -23.53
C ASN A 51 18.74 -2.67 -24.94
N LEU A 52 18.08 -1.67 -25.56
CA LEU A 52 17.37 -1.79 -26.84
C LEU A 52 18.26 -2.17 -28.03
N SER A 53 19.59 -1.98 -27.91
CA SER A 53 20.55 -2.36 -28.96
C SER A 53 20.89 -3.86 -28.96
N THR A 54 20.56 -4.58 -27.88
CA THR A 54 20.82 -6.03 -27.75
C THR A 54 19.73 -6.87 -28.43
N VAL A 55 20.01 -8.16 -28.61
CA VAL A 55 19.03 -9.12 -29.12
C VAL A 55 17.78 -9.15 -28.23
N LYS A 56 17.96 -9.17 -26.89
CA LYS A 56 16.85 -9.10 -25.91
C LYS A 56 16.07 -7.81 -26.08
N GLY A 57 16.75 -6.67 -26.23
CA GLY A 57 16.11 -5.37 -26.42
C GLY A 57 15.31 -5.27 -27.72
N LYS A 58 15.83 -5.80 -28.82
CA LYS A 58 15.10 -5.85 -30.11
C LYS A 58 13.87 -6.73 -30.01
N ALA A 59 13.98 -7.90 -29.39
CA ALA A 59 12.82 -8.76 -29.14
C ALA A 59 11.75 -8.06 -28.26
N PHE A 60 12.19 -7.27 -27.28
CA PHE A 60 11.29 -6.47 -26.45
C PHE A 60 10.57 -5.38 -27.26
N LEU A 61 11.25 -4.70 -28.18
CA LEU A 61 10.60 -3.72 -29.07
C LEU A 61 9.51 -4.35 -29.95
N GLU A 62 9.78 -5.54 -30.52
CA GLU A 62 8.76 -6.29 -31.29
C GLU A 62 7.59 -6.70 -30.40
N TYR A 63 7.86 -7.14 -29.17
CA TYR A 63 6.83 -7.49 -28.20
C TYR A 63 5.92 -6.31 -27.86
N LEU A 64 6.46 -5.10 -27.64
CA LEU A 64 5.66 -3.89 -27.40
C LEU A 64 4.72 -3.59 -28.59
N LYS A 65 5.22 -3.70 -29.80
CA LYS A 65 4.44 -3.49 -31.03
C LYS A 65 3.35 -4.54 -31.20
N GLU A 66 3.70 -5.82 -31.03
CA GLU A 66 2.75 -6.94 -31.12
C GLU A 66 1.57 -6.79 -30.14
N LYS A 67 1.87 -6.27 -28.94
CA LYS A 67 0.84 -6.08 -27.89
C LYS A 67 0.18 -4.70 -27.92
N ASP A 68 0.47 -3.88 -28.92
CA ASP A 68 -0.07 -2.51 -29.06
C ASP A 68 0.08 -1.68 -27.77
N VAL A 69 1.26 -1.79 -27.14
CA VAL A 69 1.57 -1.10 -25.88
C VAL A 69 2.03 0.32 -26.17
N VAL A 70 1.46 1.28 -25.48
CA VAL A 70 1.84 2.69 -25.56
C VAL A 70 2.77 3.04 -24.39
N LEU A 71 3.88 3.69 -24.69
CA LEU A 71 4.78 4.24 -23.66
C LEU A 71 4.50 5.73 -23.44
N GLU A 72 4.39 6.12 -22.18
CA GLU A 72 4.15 7.51 -21.78
C GLU A 72 5.37 8.04 -21.02
N PHE A 73 5.97 9.10 -21.56
CA PHE A 73 7.20 9.69 -21.01
C PHE A 73 6.92 11.00 -20.26
N GLN A 74 7.52 11.15 -19.07
CA GLN A 74 7.40 12.29 -18.16
C GLN A 74 8.80 12.75 -17.77
N ILE A 75 9.38 13.66 -18.56
CA ILE A 75 10.79 14.04 -18.37
C ILE A 75 11.00 14.83 -17.07
N THR A 76 10.08 15.77 -16.75
CA THR A 76 10.22 16.61 -15.55
C THR A 76 10.17 15.79 -14.27
N SER A 77 9.22 14.87 -14.14
CA SER A 77 9.13 14.01 -12.96
C SER A 77 10.37 13.12 -12.83
N ASN A 78 10.84 12.52 -13.92
CA ASN A 78 12.02 11.67 -13.94
C ASN A 78 13.30 12.42 -13.50
N VAL A 79 13.45 13.68 -13.92
CA VAL A 79 14.59 14.51 -13.52
C VAL A 79 14.45 14.94 -12.05
N ARG A 80 13.29 15.40 -11.61
CA ARG A 80 13.07 15.87 -10.24
C ARG A 80 13.15 14.75 -9.20
N LEU A 81 12.76 13.54 -9.56
CA LEU A 81 12.90 12.36 -8.71
C LEU A 81 14.30 11.74 -8.77
N ASN A 82 15.22 12.37 -9.52
CA ASN A 82 16.58 11.87 -9.72
C ASN A 82 16.64 10.46 -10.33
N ASN A 83 15.63 10.10 -11.10
CA ASN A 83 15.56 8.83 -11.82
C ASN A 83 16.32 8.89 -13.14
N LEU A 84 16.58 10.10 -13.67
CA LEU A 84 17.30 10.35 -14.91
C LEU A 84 18.44 11.34 -14.67
N SER A 85 19.65 10.84 -14.54
CA SER A 85 20.85 11.65 -14.33
C SER A 85 21.55 12.09 -15.63
N ASP A 86 21.30 11.39 -16.72
CA ASP A 86 21.91 11.63 -18.03
C ASP A 86 20.84 11.63 -19.12
N LEU A 87 20.47 12.83 -19.54
CA LEU A 87 19.42 13.06 -20.53
C LEU A 87 19.73 12.45 -21.90
N SER A 88 21.03 12.28 -22.26
CA SER A 88 21.44 11.65 -23.52
C SER A 88 21.06 10.17 -23.60
N LYS A 89 20.81 9.55 -22.47
CA LYS A 89 20.40 8.13 -22.36
C LYS A 89 18.89 7.92 -22.39
N HIS A 90 18.11 8.98 -22.56
CA HIS A 90 16.66 8.86 -22.61
C HIS A 90 16.21 8.02 -23.82
N PRO A 91 15.42 6.95 -23.65
CA PRO A 91 15.17 5.96 -24.69
C PRO A 91 14.10 6.35 -25.71
N LEU A 92 13.40 7.48 -25.55
CA LEU A 92 12.24 7.88 -26.37
C LEU A 92 12.53 7.79 -27.88
N LYS A 93 13.64 8.36 -28.34
CA LYS A 93 14.00 8.29 -29.79
C LYS A 93 14.15 6.88 -30.29
N GLN A 94 14.74 6.00 -29.48
CA GLN A 94 14.93 4.60 -29.87
C GLN A 94 13.59 3.89 -30.02
N TYR A 95 12.60 4.15 -29.13
CA TYR A 95 11.25 3.61 -29.24
C TYR A 95 10.53 4.15 -30.47
N LEU A 96 10.53 5.47 -30.68
CA LEU A 96 9.91 6.12 -31.86
C LEU A 96 10.48 5.59 -33.17
N HIS A 97 11.82 5.44 -33.26
CA HIS A 97 12.47 4.93 -34.46
C HIS A 97 12.22 3.42 -34.68
N ALA A 98 11.94 2.68 -33.61
CA ALA A 98 11.55 1.28 -33.69
C ALA A 98 10.05 1.09 -34.02
N GLY A 99 9.26 2.17 -34.10
CA GLY A 99 7.83 2.13 -34.40
C GLY A 99 6.95 1.75 -33.21
N VAL A 100 7.43 1.98 -31.99
CA VAL A 100 6.60 1.84 -30.77
C VAL A 100 5.82 3.13 -30.55
N ASP A 101 4.54 3.01 -30.25
CA ASP A 101 3.68 4.16 -29.94
C ASP A 101 4.12 4.83 -28.63
N CYS A 102 4.45 6.11 -28.70
CA CYS A 102 4.92 6.91 -27.59
C CYS A 102 4.12 8.21 -27.46
N VAL A 103 3.81 8.59 -26.23
CA VAL A 103 3.14 9.85 -25.91
C VAL A 103 3.83 10.55 -24.75
N GLN A 104 3.53 11.81 -24.56
CA GLN A 104 3.97 12.54 -23.37
C GLN A 104 2.95 12.44 -22.24
N GLY A 105 3.41 12.61 -21.01
CA GLY A 105 2.61 12.80 -19.81
C GLY A 105 3.27 13.81 -18.88
N SER A 106 2.50 14.48 -18.05
CA SER A 106 3.00 15.40 -17.03
C SER A 106 3.17 14.75 -15.66
N ASP A 107 2.71 13.49 -15.50
CA ASP A 107 2.62 12.80 -14.23
C ASP A 107 1.85 13.64 -13.18
N GLY A 108 2.46 13.99 -12.07
CA GLY A 108 1.91 14.91 -11.08
C GLY A 108 2.21 16.37 -11.40
N GLY A 109 1.69 16.94 -12.50
CA GLY A 109 2.04 18.28 -13.00
C GLY A 109 2.02 19.36 -11.92
N ALA A 110 1.02 19.39 -11.05
CA ALA A 110 0.96 20.33 -9.93
C ALA A 110 2.07 20.09 -8.90
N LEU A 111 2.46 18.84 -8.69
CA LEU A 111 3.52 18.46 -7.74
C LEU A 111 4.91 18.81 -8.27
N TYR A 112 5.12 18.61 -9.58
CA TYR A 112 6.43 18.85 -10.21
C TYR A 112 6.53 20.25 -10.83
N GLY A 113 5.47 21.05 -10.76
CA GLY A 113 5.45 22.41 -11.31
C GLY A 113 5.62 22.42 -12.83
N THR A 114 4.97 21.51 -13.53
CA THR A 114 4.99 21.39 -14.99
C THR A 114 3.56 21.26 -15.54
N ASN A 115 3.42 21.40 -16.85
CA ASN A 115 2.17 21.17 -17.58
C ASN A 115 2.48 20.51 -18.93
N SER A 116 1.46 20.19 -19.71
CA SER A 116 1.64 19.49 -20.98
C SER A 116 2.49 20.26 -22.00
N ILE A 117 2.44 21.59 -21.98
CA ILE A 117 3.24 22.43 -22.88
C ILE A 117 4.71 22.42 -22.46
N ASP A 118 4.97 22.58 -21.17
CA ASP A 118 6.34 22.55 -20.64
C ASP A 118 7.00 21.17 -20.84
N GLU A 119 6.24 20.08 -20.66
CA GLU A 119 6.74 18.72 -20.97
C GLU A 119 7.04 18.55 -22.46
N GLN A 120 6.16 19.03 -23.35
CA GLN A 120 6.38 18.97 -24.78
C GLN A 120 7.64 19.74 -25.18
N LEU A 121 7.80 20.97 -24.69
CA LEU A 121 8.99 21.79 -24.97
C LEU A 121 10.25 21.17 -24.38
N SER A 122 10.15 20.56 -23.20
CA SER A 122 11.29 19.87 -22.56
C SER A 122 11.74 18.66 -23.39
N LEU A 123 10.80 17.81 -23.81
CA LEU A 123 11.09 16.66 -24.66
C LEU A 123 11.72 17.11 -26.00
N GLU A 124 11.13 18.11 -26.64
CA GLU A 124 11.60 18.65 -27.91
C GLU A 124 13.02 19.21 -27.83
N LYS A 125 13.26 20.09 -26.84
CA LYS A 125 14.54 20.79 -26.66
C LYS A 125 15.65 19.88 -26.15
N ILE A 126 15.36 19.11 -25.11
CA ILE A 126 16.36 18.30 -24.41
C ILE A 126 16.76 17.08 -25.24
N LEU A 127 15.77 16.40 -25.83
CA LEU A 127 16.00 15.23 -26.64
C LEU A 127 16.24 15.53 -28.11
N GLN A 128 16.14 16.80 -28.52
CA GLN A 128 16.32 17.25 -29.91
C GLN A 128 15.42 16.45 -30.87
N LEU A 129 14.13 16.34 -30.55
CA LEU A 129 13.16 15.66 -31.39
C LEU A 129 13.00 16.40 -32.73
N THR A 130 12.94 15.61 -33.79
CA THR A 130 12.66 16.14 -35.14
C THR A 130 11.16 16.35 -35.35
N ASN A 131 10.77 17.07 -36.38
CA ASN A 131 9.36 17.20 -36.76
C ASN A 131 8.71 15.83 -37.05
N ASP A 132 9.46 14.86 -37.60
CA ASP A 132 8.98 13.50 -37.83
C ASP A 132 8.75 12.74 -36.53
N ASP A 133 9.62 12.92 -35.52
CA ASP A 133 9.44 12.32 -34.19
C ASP A 133 8.17 12.89 -33.51
N LEU A 134 7.99 14.20 -33.57
CA LEU A 134 6.81 14.87 -33.03
C LEU A 134 5.52 14.45 -33.77
N ALA A 135 5.58 14.32 -35.10
CA ALA A 135 4.44 13.83 -35.88
C ALA A 135 4.02 12.42 -35.48
N LYS A 136 4.99 11.51 -35.25
CA LYS A 136 4.70 10.15 -34.75
C LYS A 136 4.06 10.18 -33.36
N MET A 137 4.54 11.01 -32.45
CA MET A 137 3.93 11.16 -31.12
C MET A 137 2.50 11.69 -31.21
N CYS A 138 2.25 12.70 -32.04
CA CYS A 138 0.91 13.24 -32.30
C CYS A 138 -0.03 12.18 -32.93
N GLU A 139 0.49 11.32 -33.79
CA GLU A 139 -0.31 10.23 -34.37
C GLU A 139 -0.70 9.19 -33.32
N SER A 140 0.23 8.78 -32.47
CA SER A 140 -0.04 7.89 -31.33
C SER A 140 -1.06 8.49 -30.38
N GLU A 141 -0.95 9.79 -30.05
CA GLU A 141 -1.91 10.49 -29.20
C GLU A 141 -3.31 10.53 -29.83
N LYS A 142 -3.42 10.84 -31.12
CA LYS A 142 -4.70 10.81 -31.86
C LYS A 142 -5.36 9.45 -31.81
N LYS A 143 -4.60 8.36 -31.98
CA LYS A 143 -5.12 6.99 -31.86
C LYS A 143 -5.72 6.74 -30.48
N ILE A 144 -5.00 7.10 -29.41
CA ILE A 144 -5.44 6.92 -28.04
C ILE A 144 -6.69 7.74 -27.73
N ILE A 145 -6.73 9.01 -28.16
CA ILE A 145 -7.89 9.89 -27.97
C ILE A 145 -9.09 9.31 -28.71
N ALA A 146 -8.92 8.94 -29.98
CA ALA A 146 -10.00 8.37 -30.79
C ALA A 146 -10.57 7.10 -30.15
N PHE A 147 -9.70 6.19 -29.68
CA PHE A 147 -10.11 4.98 -28.96
C PHE A 147 -10.87 5.31 -27.67
N SER A 148 -10.32 6.18 -26.85
CA SER A 148 -10.93 6.60 -25.58
C SER A 148 -12.28 7.28 -25.77
N MET A 149 -12.40 8.14 -26.78
CA MET A 149 -13.65 8.80 -27.13
C MET A 149 -14.70 7.82 -27.63
N HIS A 150 -14.32 6.87 -28.49
CA HIS A 150 -15.22 5.83 -28.95
C HIS A 150 -15.73 4.99 -27.79
N ALA A 151 -14.84 4.50 -26.94
CA ALA A 151 -15.19 3.73 -25.75
C ALA A 151 -16.12 4.50 -24.80
N PHE A 152 -15.85 5.80 -24.58
CA PHE A 152 -16.70 6.66 -23.77
C PHE A 152 -18.10 6.82 -24.36
N ILE A 153 -18.21 7.08 -25.67
CA ILE A 153 -19.49 7.26 -26.34
C ILE A 153 -20.32 5.96 -26.27
N GLU A 154 -19.72 4.81 -26.53
CA GLU A 154 -20.42 3.53 -26.44
C GLU A 154 -20.88 3.21 -25.02
N LYS A 155 -20.04 3.45 -24.01
CA LYS A 155 -20.44 3.31 -22.59
C LYS A 155 -21.56 4.25 -22.21
N LYS A 156 -21.50 5.51 -22.67
CA LYS A 156 -22.55 6.49 -22.43
C LYS A 156 -23.89 6.04 -23.04
N LYS A 157 -23.90 5.59 -24.30
CA LYS A 157 -25.09 5.08 -24.95
C LYS A 157 -25.70 3.89 -24.22
N LYS A 158 -24.87 2.91 -23.78
CA LYS A 158 -25.30 1.76 -23.00
C LYS A 158 -25.94 2.20 -21.67
N LEU A 159 -25.31 3.15 -20.97
CA LEU A 159 -25.83 3.68 -19.72
C LEU A 159 -27.15 4.44 -19.91
N GLU A 160 -27.23 5.33 -20.94
CA GLU A 160 -28.45 6.06 -21.27
C GLU A 160 -29.60 5.12 -21.64
N HIS A 161 -29.30 4.00 -22.32
CA HIS A 161 -30.30 2.97 -22.61
C HIS A 161 -30.76 2.25 -21.33
N ALA A 162 -29.83 1.85 -20.47
CA ALA A 162 -30.14 1.16 -19.23
C ALA A 162 -30.95 2.05 -18.25
N LEU A 163 -30.65 3.36 -18.18
CA LEU A 163 -31.39 4.32 -17.35
C LEU A 163 -32.85 4.56 -17.79
N LYS A 164 -33.24 4.13 -18.98
CA LYS A 164 -34.65 4.16 -19.39
C LYS A 164 -35.52 3.14 -18.66
N THR A 165 -34.92 2.07 -18.16
CA THR A 165 -35.59 0.94 -17.52
C THR A 165 -35.16 0.70 -16.08
N SER A 166 -34.14 1.40 -15.58
CA SER A 166 -33.58 1.20 -14.24
C SER A 166 -33.04 2.50 -13.66
N SER A 167 -32.90 2.56 -12.33
CA SER A 167 -32.23 3.70 -11.65
C SER A 167 -30.70 3.54 -11.63
N MET A 168 -29.97 4.65 -11.38
CA MET A 168 -28.52 4.61 -11.20
C MET A 168 -28.09 3.72 -10.03
N GLU A 169 -28.85 3.75 -8.94
CA GLU A 169 -28.61 2.93 -7.76
C GLU A 169 -28.75 1.46 -8.07
N THR A 170 -29.78 1.07 -8.80
CA THR A 170 -29.98 -0.32 -9.23
C THR A 170 -28.87 -0.80 -10.15
N LEU A 171 -28.51 -0.01 -11.16
CA LEU A 171 -27.42 -0.35 -12.08
C LEU A 171 -26.08 -0.44 -11.39
N TYR A 172 -25.82 0.44 -10.41
CA TYR A 172 -24.63 0.38 -9.60
C TYR A 172 -24.58 -0.89 -8.74
N ALA A 173 -25.69 -1.21 -8.07
CA ALA A 173 -25.79 -2.41 -7.24
C ALA A 173 -25.59 -3.69 -8.05
N GLU A 174 -26.24 -3.81 -9.21
CA GLU A 174 -26.07 -4.95 -10.13
C GLU A 174 -24.62 -5.10 -10.61
N ARG A 175 -23.98 -3.98 -10.96
CA ARG A 175 -22.58 -3.97 -11.39
C ARG A 175 -21.64 -4.39 -10.25
N MET A 176 -21.88 -3.91 -9.04
CA MET A 176 -21.07 -4.29 -7.87
C MET A 176 -21.22 -5.77 -7.53
N GLN A 177 -22.44 -6.34 -7.67
CA GLN A 177 -22.67 -7.77 -7.49
C GLN A 177 -21.91 -8.62 -8.53
N SER A 178 -21.83 -8.16 -9.77
CA SER A 178 -21.10 -8.90 -10.84
C SER A 178 -19.60 -9.02 -10.59
N TYR A 179 -19.03 -8.16 -9.76
CA TYR A 179 -17.61 -8.21 -9.37
C TYR A 179 -17.34 -9.04 -8.11
N HIS A 180 -18.34 -9.71 -7.53
CA HIS A 180 -18.22 -10.41 -6.24
C HIS A 180 -17.65 -9.51 -5.11
N VAL A 181 -17.94 -8.21 -5.16
CA VAL A 181 -17.44 -7.20 -4.22
C VAL A 181 -18.45 -6.98 -3.09
N ASP A 182 -19.41 -7.89 -2.92
CA ASP A 182 -20.45 -7.79 -1.89
C ASP A 182 -19.89 -7.53 -0.49
N ASP A 183 -18.73 -8.11 -0.17
CA ASP A 183 -18.08 -7.88 1.12
C ASP A 183 -17.38 -6.51 1.22
N LEU A 184 -16.90 -5.96 0.09
CA LEU A 184 -16.26 -4.65 0.07
C LEU A 184 -17.29 -3.51 -0.03
N SER A 185 -18.39 -3.70 -0.78
CA SER A 185 -19.42 -2.67 -0.92
C SER A 185 -20.24 -2.49 0.36
N LYS A 186 -20.46 -3.57 1.11
CA LYS A 186 -21.09 -3.51 2.45
C LYS A 186 -20.20 -2.79 3.46
N ASP A 187 -18.89 -2.79 3.24
CA ASP A 187 -17.90 -2.20 4.16
C ASP A 187 -17.60 -0.73 3.87
N THR A 188 -17.82 -0.26 2.65
CA THR A 188 -17.51 1.13 2.24
C THR A 188 -18.69 2.09 2.32
N SER A 189 -19.93 1.61 2.46
CA SER A 189 -21.12 2.46 2.41
C SER A 189 -21.45 3.16 3.72
N GLU A 190 -20.97 2.65 4.86
CA GLU A 190 -21.23 3.26 6.17
C GLU A 190 -19.92 3.46 6.94
N ILE A 191 -19.48 4.71 6.97
CA ILE A 191 -18.34 5.16 7.79
C ILE A 191 -18.88 5.85 9.02
N TYR A 192 -18.42 5.44 10.17
CA TYR A 192 -18.84 5.96 11.47
C TYR A 192 -17.73 6.78 12.12
N ASP A 193 -18.09 7.86 12.79
CA ASP A 193 -17.21 8.58 13.70
C ASP A 193 -16.94 7.74 14.94
N SER A 194 -15.67 7.37 15.14
CA SER A 194 -15.27 6.49 16.25
C SER A 194 -15.51 7.13 17.62
N SER A 195 -15.43 8.45 17.74
CA SER A 195 -15.66 9.17 18.99
C SER A 195 -17.13 9.12 19.42
N ILE A 196 -18.03 9.05 18.45
CA ILE A 196 -19.48 8.98 18.69
C ILE A 196 -19.91 7.54 19.01
N VAL A 197 -19.50 6.59 18.15
CA VAL A 197 -19.98 5.19 18.27
C VAL A 197 -19.36 4.42 19.43
N PHE A 198 -18.22 4.87 19.96
CA PHE A 198 -17.55 4.26 21.10
C PHE A 198 -17.51 5.14 22.35
N LYS A 199 -18.31 6.21 22.41
CA LYS A 199 -18.28 7.17 23.53
C LYS A 199 -18.21 6.51 24.92
N ASP A 200 -18.95 5.40 25.11
CA ASP A 200 -19.01 4.68 26.37
C ASP A 200 -17.84 3.71 26.62
N LYS A 201 -16.97 3.49 25.62
CA LYS A 201 -15.75 2.68 25.70
C LYS A 201 -14.47 3.52 25.68
N ILE A 202 -14.58 4.83 25.45
CA ILE A 202 -13.43 5.73 25.45
C ILE A 202 -13.08 6.10 26.87
N VAL A 203 -11.95 5.58 27.33
CA VAL A 203 -11.41 5.88 28.65
C VAL A 203 -9.95 6.28 28.55
N PRO A 204 -9.41 7.07 29.52
CA PRO A 204 -7.99 7.37 29.53
C PRO A 204 -7.16 6.11 29.76
N LEU A 205 -5.95 6.07 29.19
CA LEU A 205 -4.98 5.03 29.51
C LEU A 205 -4.60 5.11 31.01
N PRO A 206 -4.59 3.99 31.73
CA PRO A 206 -4.14 3.99 33.13
C PRO A 206 -2.68 4.42 33.21
N THR A 207 -2.39 5.29 34.17
CA THR A 207 -1.04 5.81 34.40
C THR A 207 -0.22 4.97 35.38
N ASP A 208 -0.88 4.09 36.10
CA ASP A 208 -0.36 3.19 37.12
C ASP A 208 -0.07 1.77 36.59
N LYS A 209 -0.45 1.48 35.34
CA LYS A 209 -0.16 0.21 34.70
C LYS A 209 0.94 0.32 33.65
N PHE A 210 1.75 -0.73 33.55
CA PHE A 210 2.81 -0.83 32.55
C PHE A 210 2.24 -1.24 31.18
N PRO A 211 2.41 -0.43 30.10
CA PRO A 211 1.87 -0.73 28.79
C PRO A 211 2.74 -1.71 28.00
N VAL A 212 2.11 -2.78 27.53
CA VAL A 212 2.68 -3.76 26.58
C VAL A 212 1.94 -3.66 25.25
N ILE A 213 2.63 -3.19 24.23
CA ILE A 213 2.05 -2.97 22.90
C ILE A 213 2.29 -4.21 22.04
N ILE A 214 1.21 -4.81 21.51
CA ILE A 214 1.26 -5.91 20.56
C ILE A 214 0.92 -5.38 19.17
N ALA A 215 1.92 -5.33 18.30
CA ALA A 215 1.75 -4.96 16.89
C ALA A 215 1.88 -6.22 16.01
N GLY A 216 0.77 -6.66 15.42
CA GLY A 216 0.73 -7.91 14.67
C GLY A 216 -0.63 -8.21 14.09
N GLY A 217 -1.37 -7.18 13.72
CA GLY A 217 -2.72 -7.29 13.18
C GLY A 217 -2.81 -7.56 11.68
N SER A 218 -1.68 -7.70 10.98
CA SER A 218 -1.64 -8.13 9.57
C SER A 218 -0.39 -8.96 9.31
N PHE A 219 -0.46 -9.84 8.30
CA PHE A 219 0.65 -10.72 7.95
C PHE A 219 1.47 -10.15 6.79
N ASN A 220 2.77 -10.03 6.98
CA ASN A 220 3.70 -9.60 5.94
C ASN A 220 5.09 -10.24 6.18
N ASN A 221 5.16 -11.56 6.08
CA ASN A 221 6.38 -12.32 6.26
C ASN A 221 6.92 -12.89 4.94
N ASP A 222 8.17 -13.32 4.93
CA ASP A 222 8.86 -13.85 3.74
C ASP A 222 8.29 -15.19 3.25
N THR A 223 7.49 -15.88 4.05
CA THR A 223 6.99 -17.22 3.77
C THR A 223 5.55 -17.25 3.26
N HIS A 224 4.92 -16.08 3.05
CA HIS A 224 3.50 -15.94 2.69
C HIS A 224 2.54 -16.67 3.65
N ILE A 225 2.98 -16.95 4.88
CA ILE A 225 2.16 -17.59 5.90
C ILE A 225 1.15 -16.56 6.42
N THR A 226 -0.13 -16.87 6.28
CA THR A 226 -1.25 -16.05 6.78
C THR A 226 -1.69 -16.46 8.19
N LYS A 227 -0.84 -17.18 8.92
CA LYS A 227 -1.12 -17.68 10.27
C LYS A 227 -0.08 -17.17 11.26
N THR A 228 -0.51 -17.01 12.51
CA THR A 228 0.40 -16.72 13.62
C THR A 228 1.40 -17.86 13.82
N ARG A 229 2.63 -17.53 14.18
CA ARG A 229 3.65 -18.53 14.53
C ARG A 229 3.44 -19.00 15.97
N LYS A 230 3.63 -20.29 16.21
CA LYS A 230 3.39 -20.89 17.52
C LYS A 230 4.29 -20.30 18.61
N GLU A 231 5.53 -19.98 18.28
CA GLU A 231 6.53 -19.41 19.19
C GLU A 231 6.08 -18.07 19.76
N TYR A 232 5.49 -17.22 18.93
CA TYR A 232 5.01 -15.90 19.37
C TYR A 232 3.63 -15.95 20.02
N CYS A 233 2.83 -16.95 19.69
CA CYS A 233 1.62 -17.24 20.45
C CYS A 233 1.99 -17.72 21.86
N ALA A 234 2.97 -18.62 22.01
CA ALA A 234 3.47 -19.07 23.28
C ALA A 234 4.06 -17.93 24.13
N LEU A 235 4.77 -16.98 23.50
CA LEU A 235 5.22 -15.76 24.16
C LEU A 235 4.04 -14.97 24.74
N ILE A 236 2.99 -14.75 23.96
CA ILE A 236 1.77 -14.05 24.41
C ILE A 236 1.11 -14.80 25.57
N ASP A 237 0.99 -16.13 25.47
CA ASP A 237 0.41 -16.97 26.52
C ASP A 237 1.23 -16.86 27.83
N THR A 238 2.55 -16.88 27.73
CA THR A 238 3.44 -16.69 28.89
C THR A 238 3.26 -15.30 29.54
N LEU A 239 3.10 -14.25 28.72
CA LEU A 239 2.82 -12.92 29.26
C LEU A 239 1.48 -12.87 29.98
N ILE A 240 0.46 -13.51 29.43
CA ILE A 240 -0.88 -13.59 30.05
C ILE A 240 -0.83 -14.39 31.35
N GLU A 241 0.00 -15.42 31.44
CA GLU A 241 0.13 -16.26 32.62
C GLU A 241 0.93 -15.58 33.76
N LYS A 242 2.06 -14.94 33.39
CA LYS A 242 3.03 -14.44 34.37
C LYS A 242 2.87 -12.97 34.76
N CYS A 243 2.21 -12.17 33.93
CA CYS A 243 1.95 -10.75 34.28
C CYS A 243 0.74 -10.60 35.17
N ASP A 244 0.82 -9.57 36.02
CA ASP A 244 -0.29 -9.17 36.91
C ASP A 244 -1.29 -8.25 36.14
N PRO A 245 -2.55 -8.63 35.99
CA PRO A 245 -3.55 -7.80 35.32
C PRO A 245 -3.78 -6.42 35.94
N ASP A 246 -3.47 -6.29 37.23
CA ASP A 246 -3.60 -5.01 37.93
C ASP A 246 -2.42 -4.07 37.66
N LYS A 247 -1.29 -4.60 37.17
CA LYS A 247 -0.05 -3.84 36.89
C LYS A 247 0.27 -3.69 35.41
N VAL A 248 -0.33 -4.49 34.54
CA VAL A 248 -0.06 -4.49 33.11
C VAL A 248 -1.31 -4.17 32.30
N VAL A 249 -1.17 -3.37 31.27
CA VAL A 249 -2.21 -3.10 30.28
C VAL A 249 -1.70 -3.45 28.90
N PHE A 250 -2.49 -4.18 28.12
CA PHE A 250 -2.19 -4.47 26.73
C PHE A 250 -2.74 -3.39 25.80
N VAL A 251 -1.96 -3.08 24.76
CA VAL A 251 -2.32 -2.10 23.75
C VAL A 251 -2.20 -2.72 22.37
N ILE A 252 -3.23 -2.54 21.55
CA ILE A 252 -3.31 -3.07 20.18
C ILE A 252 -3.76 -1.99 19.20
N GLY A 253 -3.60 -2.25 17.91
CA GLY A 253 -4.24 -1.48 16.85
C GLY A 253 -5.71 -1.89 16.65
N ALA A 254 -6.26 -1.50 15.50
CA ALA A 254 -7.67 -1.74 15.19
C ALA A 254 -7.89 -2.81 14.11
N SER A 255 -6.88 -3.60 13.76
CA SER A 255 -7.04 -4.62 12.72
C SER A 255 -7.78 -5.87 13.22
N LEU A 256 -7.65 -6.18 14.51
CA LEU A 256 -8.28 -7.32 15.18
C LEU A 256 -8.02 -8.65 14.47
N LYS A 257 -6.85 -8.80 13.86
CA LYS A 257 -6.39 -10.00 13.15
C LYS A 257 -5.04 -10.45 13.71
N GLY A 258 -4.55 -11.60 13.27
CA GLY A 258 -3.23 -12.08 13.64
C GLY A 258 -2.99 -12.18 15.14
N TYR A 259 -1.87 -11.64 15.60
CA TYR A 259 -1.50 -11.65 17.02
C TYR A 259 -2.37 -10.75 17.90
N GLU A 260 -2.93 -9.66 17.34
CA GLU A 260 -3.91 -8.83 18.07
C GLU A 260 -5.18 -9.64 18.38
N LYS A 261 -5.68 -10.40 17.42
CA LYS A 261 -6.81 -11.30 17.64
C LYS A 261 -6.49 -12.41 18.64
N TYR A 262 -5.29 -13.00 18.52
CA TYR A 262 -4.85 -14.03 19.44
C TYR A 262 -4.85 -13.51 20.88
N LEU A 263 -4.28 -12.33 21.13
CA LEU A 263 -4.31 -11.69 22.44
C LEU A 263 -5.75 -11.48 22.94
N LEU A 264 -6.64 -10.94 22.10
CA LEU A 264 -8.04 -10.70 22.48
C LEU A 264 -8.78 -11.97 22.85
N ASP A 265 -8.48 -13.09 22.23
CA ASP A 265 -9.11 -14.37 22.51
C ASP A 265 -8.63 -15.00 23.82
N HIS A 266 -7.40 -14.73 24.25
CA HIS A 266 -6.76 -15.39 25.40
C HIS A 266 -6.62 -14.49 26.64
N ALA A 267 -6.41 -13.19 26.51
CA ALA A 267 -6.13 -12.27 27.62
C ALA A 267 -7.39 -11.70 28.29
N LYS A 268 -8.38 -12.55 28.62
CA LYS A 268 -9.72 -12.13 29.13
C LYS A 268 -9.67 -11.42 30.49
N LYS A 269 -8.63 -11.62 31.28
CA LYS A 269 -8.45 -10.99 32.61
C LYS A 269 -7.80 -9.61 32.53
N PHE A 270 -7.19 -9.28 31.40
CA PHE A 270 -6.43 -8.05 31.24
C PHE A 270 -7.29 -6.93 30.66
N GLU A 271 -6.97 -5.72 31.05
CA GLU A 271 -7.45 -4.55 30.34
C GLU A 271 -6.69 -4.41 29.01
N ILE A 272 -7.43 -4.26 27.93
CA ILE A 272 -6.88 -4.15 26.57
C ILE A 272 -7.39 -2.86 25.94
N PHE A 273 -6.48 -2.01 25.48
CA PHE A 273 -6.80 -0.79 24.74
C PHE A 273 -6.61 -1.00 23.23
N ALA A 274 -7.65 -0.72 22.46
CA ALA A 274 -7.56 -0.66 21.01
C ALA A 274 -7.48 0.79 20.53
N PHE A 275 -6.41 1.15 19.85
CA PHE A 275 -6.28 2.43 19.18
C PHE A 275 -6.97 2.36 17.80
N VAL A 276 -8.00 3.13 17.59
CA VAL A 276 -8.84 3.13 16.39
C VAL A 276 -8.68 4.43 15.60
N PRO A 277 -8.79 4.43 14.26
CA PRO A 277 -8.82 5.67 13.49
C PRO A 277 -10.05 6.50 13.83
N ALA A 278 -10.04 7.80 13.56
CA ALA A 278 -11.15 8.71 13.83
C ALA A 278 -12.44 8.28 13.14
N THR A 279 -12.33 7.61 11.99
CA THR A 279 -13.45 7.03 11.25
C THR A 279 -13.29 5.54 11.06
N ILE A 280 -14.36 4.78 11.15
CA ILE A 280 -14.34 3.32 11.13
C ILE A 280 -15.46 2.75 10.26
N SER A 281 -15.19 1.66 9.53
CA SER A 281 -16.18 0.93 8.75
C SER A 281 -17.13 0.13 9.64
N LYS A 282 -18.32 -0.18 9.13
CA LYS A 282 -19.36 -0.98 9.81
C LYS A 282 -18.83 -2.33 10.30
N ALA A 283 -18.08 -3.04 9.47
CA ALA A 283 -17.55 -4.35 9.85
C ALA A 283 -16.56 -4.26 11.02
N ARG A 284 -15.68 -3.26 11.01
CA ARG A 284 -14.74 -3.04 12.11
C ARG A 284 -15.44 -2.52 13.36
N LEU A 285 -16.47 -1.70 13.20
CA LEU A 285 -17.35 -1.28 14.30
C LEU A 285 -17.96 -2.50 15.00
N HIS A 286 -18.62 -3.39 14.25
CA HIS A 286 -19.21 -4.60 14.80
C HIS A 286 -18.20 -5.53 15.47
N ALA A 287 -17.00 -5.66 14.89
CA ALA A 287 -15.94 -6.48 15.48
C ALA A 287 -15.49 -5.91 16.84
N LEU A 288 -15.24 -4.59 16.93
CA LEU A 288 -14.83 -3.92 18.18
C LEU A 288 -15.94 -3.87 19.23
N GLN A 289 -17.20 -3.75 18.82
CA GLN A 289 -18.33 -3.80 19.76
C GLN A 289 -18.45 -5.14 20.47
N ARG A 290 -18.07 -6.24 19.79
CA ARG A 290 -18.09 -7.61 20.36
C ARG A 290 -16.87 -7.93 21.23
N CYS A 291 -15.81 -7.11 21.16
CA CYS A 291 -14.64 -7.29 21.97
C CYS A 291 -14.76 -6.53 23.29
N ASN A 292 -14.27 -7.14 24.36
CA ASN A 292 -14.11 -6.45 25.65
C ASN A 292 -12.80 -5.65 25.62
N VAL A 293 -12.85 -4.46 25.02
CA VAL A 293 -11.70 -3.56 24.88
C VAL A 293 -12.12 -2.13 25.23
N SER A 294 -11.19 -1.40 25.82
CA SER A 294 -11.24 0.05 25.97
C SER A 294 -10.74 0.70 24.66
N ILE A 295 -11.31 1.83 24.28
CA ILE A 295 -11.03 2.48 23.00
C ILE A 295 -10.25 3.76 23.20
N ARG A 296 -9.23 3.95 22.36
CA ARG A 296 -8.57 5.23 22.15
C ARG A 296 -8.75 5.64 20.69
N VAL A 297 -9.28 6.84 20.46
CA VAL A 297 -9.45 7.37 19.10
C VAL A 297 -8.21 8.12 18.70
N ALA A 298 -7.67 7.80 17.52
CA ALA A 298 -6.48 8.42 17.00
C ALA A 298 -6.66 9.94 16.75
N ILE A 299 -5.62 10.70 16.99
CA ILE A 299 -5.60 12.17 16.82
C ILE A 299 -5.82 12.57 15.36
N GLU A 300 -5.35 11.74 14.41
CA GLU A 300 -5.50 11.97 12.98
C GLU A 300 -6.41 10.89 12.35
N PRO A 301 -7.20 11.22 11.32
CA PRO A 301 -8.14 10.28 10.70
C PRO A 301 -7.47 9.14 9.91
N SER A 302 -6.19 9.27 9.55
CA SER A 302 -5.46 8.25 8.80
C SER A 302 -5.04 7.06 9.67
N SER A 303 -4.76 5.91 9.04
CA SER A 303 -4.16 4.76 9.74
C SER A 303 -2.80 5.09 10.39
N MET A 304 -2.08 6.08 9.88
CA MET A 304 -0.87 6.62 10.47
C MET A 304 -1.14 7.33 11.81
N GLY A 305 -2.32 7.90 11.99
CA GLY A 305 -2.76 8.54 13.22
C GLY A 305 -2.74 7.60 14.43
N ILE A 306 -3.03 6.31 14.23
CA ILE A 306 -2.96 5.29 15.29
C ILE A 306 -1.56 5.25 15.91
N TYR A 307 -0.51 5.20 15.09
CA TYR A 307 0.88 5.10 15.59
C TYR A 307 1.37 6.38 16.23
N LYS A 308 0.98 7.52 15.68
CA LYS A 308 1.26 8.83 16.30
C LYS A 308 0.56 8.97 17.64
N SER A 309 -0.66 8.47 17.77
CA SER A 309 -1.41 8.48 19.03
C SER A 309 -0.78 7.56 20.07
N ILE A 310 -0.36 6.35 19.70
CA ILE A 310 0.38 5.45 20.57
C ILE A 310 1.70 6.12 21.01
N ALA A 311 2.44 6.73 20.08
CA ALA A 311 3.68 7.42 20.41
C ALA A 311 3.43 8.58 21.39
N TYR A 312 2.41 9.37 21.16
CA TYR A 312 2.08 10.52 22.00
C TYR A 312 1.57 10.10 23.38
N GLU A 313 0.69 9.11 23.46
CA GLU A 313 0.03 8.70 24.70
C GLU A 313 0.89 7.73 25.54
N ILE A 314 1.77 6.95 24.92
CA ILE A 314 2.58 5.94 25.60
C ILE A 314 4.05 6.30 25.57
N PHE A 315 4.70 6.30 24.39
CA PHE A 315 6.16 6.42 24.31
C PHE A 315 6.71 7.75 24.83
N LYS A 316 5.89 8.80 24.85
CA LYS A 316 6.28 10.10 25.42
C LYS A 316 6.01 10.24 26.92
N ARG A 317 5.31 9.29 27.52
CA ARG A 317 4.84 9.40 28.91
C ARG A 317 5.33 8.29 29.83
N ASN A 318 5.42 7.05 29.31
CA ASN A 318 5.66 5.86 30.14
C ASN A 318 6.77 4.98 29.57
N ALA A 319 7.49 4.30 30.46
CA ALA A 319 8.25 3.13 30.10
C ALA A 319 7.30 2.06 29.53
N SER A 320 7.73 1.31 28.53
CA SER A 320 6.85 0.37 27.81
C SER A 320 7.62 -0.74 27.12
N VAL A 321 6.90 -1.77 26.71
CA VAL A 321 7.40 -2.83 25.83
C VAL A 321 6.59 -2.81 24.53
N LEU A 322 7.29 -2.87 23.39
CA LEU A 322 6.70 -3.07 22.08
C LEU A 322 7.11 -4.43 21.51
N LEU A 323 6.13 -5.29 21.26
CA LEU A 323 6.29 -6.54 20.51
C LEU A 323 5.81 -6.31 19.07
N ALA A 324 6.75 -6.11 18.16
CA ALA A 324 6.48 -5.97 16.72
C ALA A 324 6.54 -7.35 16.06
N LEU A 325 5.42 -8.07 16.08
CA LEU A 325 5.36 -9.47 15.69
C LEU A 325 5.10 -9.67 14.20
N ASP A 326 4.25 -8.83 13.58
CA ASP A 326 4.03 -8.83 12.14
C ASP A 326 3.33 -7.52 11.71
N GLY A 327 3.35 -7.23 10.40
CA GLY A 327 2.63 -6.09 9.87
C GLY A 327 3.22 -5.50 8.60
N ASN A 328 2.60 -4.44 8.13
CA ASN A 328 2.99 -3.65 6.96
C ASN A 328 3.88 -2.45 7.37
N SER A 329 3.98 -1.46 6.50
CA SER A 329 4.72 -0.20 6.76
C SER A 329 4.35 0.49 8.08
N SER A 330 3.15 0.24 8.56
CA SER A 330 2.62 0.81 9.79
C SER A 330 3.39 0.33 11.02
N VAL A 331 3.73 -0.96 11.10
CA VAL A 331 4.53 -1.51 12.21
C VAL A 331 5.96 -0.93 12.18
N VAL A 332 6.52 -0.73 10.98
CA VAL A 332 7.83 -0.08 10.84
C VAL A 332 7.80 1.34 11.41
N ASN A 333 6.75 2.09 11.13
CA ASN A 333 6.59 3.45 11.66
C ASN A 333 6.41 3.43 13.19
N LEU A 334 5.67 2.47 13.72
CA LEU A 334 5.52 2.31 15.17
C LEU A 334 6.86 2.01 15.86
N VAL A 335 7.67 1.11 15.28
CA VAL A 335 9.03 0.82 15.77
C VAL A 335 9.91 2.07 15.71
N GLN A 336 9.81 2.86 14.65
CA GLN A 336 10.56 4.10 14.52
C GLN A 336 10.16 5.14 15.58
N GLU A 337 8.87 5.28 15.86
CA GLU A 337 8.37 6.14 16.93
C GLU A 337 8.83 5.65 18.30
N ALA A 338 8.80 4.34 18.55
CA ALA A 338 9.30 3.76 19.80
C ALA A 338 10.81 3.98 19.98
N LYS A 339 11.60 3.87 18.90
CA LYS A 339 13.04 4.20 18.92
C LYS A 339 13.30 5.66 19.32
N ASN A 340 12.46 6.57 18.84
CA ASN A 340 12.59 8.01 19.12
C ASN A 340 11.89 8.43 20.42
N ALA A 341 11.45 7.48 21.23
CA ALA A 341 10.70 7.73 22.44
C ALA A 341 11.52 8.51 23.49
N LYS A 342 10.85 9.38 24.21
CA LYS A 342 11.44 10.12 25.34
C LYS A 342 11.72 9.20 26.54
N TYR A 343 10.85 8.23 26.77
CA TYR A 343 10.94 7.24 27.83
C TYR A 343 11.43 5.91 27.30
N SER A 344 11.99 5.08 28.17
CA SER A 344 12.51 3.77 27.78
C SER A 344 11.40 2.88 27.22
N CYS A 345 11.43 2.65 25.92
CA CYS A 345 10.61 1.63 25.26
C CYS A 345 11.52 0.49 24.81
N ARG A 346 11.31 -0.71 25.35
CA ARG A 346 12.03 -1.89 24.87
C ARG A 346 11.30 -2.50 23.68
N ILE A 347 12.02 -2.66 22.58
CA ILE A 347 11.44 -3.07 21.30
C ILE A 347 11.94 -4.47 20.96
N PHE A 348 10.99 -5.40 20.82
CA PHE A 348 11.22 -6.76 20.37
C PHE A 348 10.59 -6.96 19.00
N VAL A 349 11.36 -7.49 18.07
CA VAL A 349 10.98 -7.57 16.65
C VAL A 349 11.05 -8.99 16.13
N ASN A 350 10.00 -9.43 15.46
CA ASN A 350 10.02 -10.66 14.69
C ASN A 350 10.96 -10.54 13.47
N PRO A 351 12.09 -11.30 13.41
CA PRO A 351 13.03 -11.22 12.30
C PRO A 351 12.47 -11.74 10.96
N HIS A 352 11.36 -12.48 11.00
CA HIS A 352 10.70 -13.00 9.80
C HIS A 352 9.67 -12.04 9.20
N CYS A 353 9.36 -10.93 9.87
CA CYS A 353 8.50 -9.89 9.29
C CYS A 353 9.24 -9.16 8.16
N LYS A 354 8.78 -9.35 6.93
CA LYS A 354 9.41 -8.84 5.71
C LYS A 354 9.70 -7.33 5.75
N MET A 355 8.75 -6.56 6.27
CA MET A 355 8.88 -5.10 6.33
C MET A 355 9.91 -4.66 7.38
N LEU A 356 9.97 -5.34 8.51
CA LEU A 356 10.94 -5.06 9.58
C LEU A 356 12.34 -5.53 9.17
N LYS A 357 12.46 -6.67 8.49
CA LYS A 357 13.72 -7.18 7.95
C LYS A 357 14.37 -6.22 6.96
N LYS A 358 13.60 -5.60 6.08
CA LYS A 358 14.11 -4.58 5.13
C LYS A 358 14.70 -3.33 5.82
N LYS A 359 14.37 -3.10 7.08
CA LYS A 359 14.83 -1.97 7.88
C LYS A 359 15.77 -2.37 9.02
N ALA A 360 16.12 -3.66 9.11
CA ALA A 360 16.91 -4.22 10.21
C ALA A 360 18.22 -3.45 10.42
N ASP A 361 18.96 -3.15 9.34
CA ASP A 361 20.24 -2.44 9.44
C ASP A 361 20.12 -1.05 10.06
N SER A 362 19.04 -0.32 9.79
CA SER A 362 18.78 1.00 10.35
C SER A 362 18.27 0.96 11.80
N LEU A 363 17.84 -0.20 12.26
CA LEU A 363 17.27 -0.43 13.59
C LEU A 363 18.23 -1.19 14.52
N LEU A 364 19.33 -1.77 13.98
CA LEU A 364 20.34 -2.47 14.75
C LEU A 364 20.83 -1.61 15.93
N GLY A 365 20.87 -2.21 17.12
CA GLY A 365 21.25 -1.55 18.37
C GLY A 365 20.10 -0.90 19.15
N TYR A 366 18.91 -0.79 18.54
CA TYR A 366 17.69 -0.25 19.20
C TYR A 366 16.62 -1.30 19.45
N VAL A 367 16.68 -2.43 18.74
CA VAL A 367 15.70 -3.51 18.83
C VAL A 367 16.36 -4.80 19.27
N THR A 368 15.60 -5.64 19.95
CA THR A 368 15.98 -7.03 20.24
C THR A 368 15.25 -7.92 19.24
N LEU A 369 15.97 -8.73 18.47
CA LEU A 369 15.38 -9.70 17.59
C LEU A 369 14.87 -10.89 18.42
N LEU A 370 13.60 -11.22 18.22
CA LEU A 370 13.02 -12.41 18.80
C LEU A 370 13.63 -13.65 18.16
N GLN A 371 13.95 -14.63 18.98
CA GLN A 371 14.44 -15.94 18.55
C GLN A 371 13.27 -16.91 18.38
N ASP A 372 13.53 -18.11 17.89
CA ASP A 372 12.50 -19.14 17.76
C ASP A 372 12.14 -19.78 19.12
N SER A 373 12.91 -19.51 20.19
CA SER A 373 12.67 -19.99 21.56
C SER A 373 13.30 -19.05 22.60
N ASN A 374 12.81 -19.10 23.84
CA ASN A 374 13.35 -18.42 25.03
C ASN A 374 13.28 -16.88 24.98
N ASN A 375 12.25 -16.31 24.36
CA ASN A 375 12.04 -14.85 24.34
C ASN A 375 11.37 -14.32 25.62
N GLU A 376 10.75 -15.21 26.39
CA GLU A 376 9.84 -14.87 27.49
C GLU A 376 10.58 -14.19 28.64
N GLU A 377 11.74 -14.72 29.03
CA GLU A 377 12.52 -14.17 30.14
C GLU A 377 13.02 -12.75 29.85
N ASP A 378 13.47 -12.53 28.62
CA ASP A 378 13.95 -11.22 28.18
C ASP A 378 12.84 -10.17 28.18
N VAL A 379 11.62 -10.55 27.74
CA VAL A 379 10.48 -9.64 27.72
C VAL A 379 10.00 -9.35 29.15
N LEU A 380 9.81 -10.39 29.97
CA LEU A 380 9.32 -10.28 31.33
C LEU A 380 10.23 -9.44 32.23
N LYS A 381 11.54 -9.54 32.04
CA LYS A 381 12.52 -8.72 32.75
C LYS A 381 12.25 -7.22 32.67
N TYR A 382 11.75 -6.74 31.54
CA TYR A 382 11.44 -5.31 31.34
C TYR A 382 10.03 -4.92 31.79
N ILE A 383 9.14 -5.87 31.95
CA ILE A 383 7.78 -5.63 32.46
C ILE A 383 7.77 -5.54 33.98
N HIS A 384 8.66 -6.29 34.63
CA HIS A 384 8.75 -6.35 36.10
C HIS A 384 9.83 -5.46 36.70
N ALA A 385 10.59 -4.73 35.88
CA ALA A 385 11.60 -3.75 36.33
C ALA A 385 10.99 -2.40 36.67
#